data_96d60dfe96ce4c20dfec01454e0c90c1
#
_entry.id   96d60dfe96ce4c20dfec01454e0c90c1
#
_cell.length_a   1.000
_cell.length_b   1.000
_cell.length_c   1.000
_cell.angle_alpha   90.00
_cell.angle_beta   90.00
_cell.angle_gamma   90.00
#
_symmetry.space_group_name_H-M   'P 1'
#
loop_
_entity.id
_entity.type
_entity.pdbx_description
1 polymer ?
#
loop_
_entity_poly.entity_id
_entity_poly.type
_entity_poly.pdbx_seq_one_letter_code
_entity_poly.pdbx_strand_id
1 'polypeptide(L)'
;MQDNENEQTKLSPRQFSLFKNYINKNNFVQDFPIFLIIEPTNNCNFDCIMCPRPNMTRPIGNMSLDLFKKIIDEIQGKVEFIWLHFFGEPLMNVKIPEFIEYAGGKGITLGMSTNGSFLKGKIAEKILDSKLDLLLISIDSLSSGKFEKIRQGGDLSTILENVDSFLIHHKEKKSALNIILSVINLYDNEDEIEQFKTRWVLSAGIDVTIKSFDNFANQETGINPLSVSSELSNPSYVCCEPWRGFVVGWDGYVVPCCYDFNYKNVIGNINDSPVFEVWNSEKMVFFRNLHAKGLRKDIKLCKSCNSHHEDYYHGISLLSSFNPSGQETLTYFNKGLYAPEITADSQILWTKKEFILLIQDRFQDVRIIFRNENPIEKSVMMKVNLLDDKIGEFEIQKWTEVYLRTPEPMKGRLLRYEFTVSHDWVPKEYGITSDTRRLGVIIERITN
;
A
#
# COMPACT_ATOMS: atom_id res chain seq x y z
N MET A 1 -25.84 2.68 11.96
CA MET A 1 -24.62 2.85 11.17
C MET A 1 -23.79 3.90 11.89
N GLN A 2 -23.13 3.48 12.92
CA GLN A 2 -22.31 4.33 13.80
C GLN A 2 -20.90 3.77 13.81
N ASP A 3 -19.93 4.65 13.53
CA ASP A 3 -18.56 4.57 14.00
C ASP A 3 -17.58 3.47 13.52
N ASN A 4 -17.65 3.02 12.26
CA ASN A 4 -16.58 2.18 11.69
C ASN A 4 -15.51 2.95 10.88
N GLU A 5 -15.56 4.29 10.84
CA GLU A 5 -14.56 5.09 10.12
C GLU A 5 -13.28 5.40 10.92
N ASN A 6 -13.20 5.01 12.20
CA ASN A 6 -12.16 5.48 13.11
C ASN A 6 -10.93 4.58 13.30
N GLU A 7 -10.88 3.38 12.72
CA GLU A 7 -9.72 2.47 12.93
C GLU A 7 -8.69 2.46 11.79
N GLN A 8 -9.04 2.93 10.60
CA GLN A 8 -8.17 2.76 9.40
C GLN A 8 -7.06 3.80 9.24
N THR A 9 -6.92 4.79 10.11
CA THR A 9 -5.95 5.89 9.90
C THR A 9 -4.80 5.97 10.92
N LYS A 10 -4.67 4.99 11.81
CA LYS A 10 -3.53 4.97 12.76
C LYS A 10 -2.46 4.02 12.26
N LEU A 11 -1.29 4.56 11.94
CA LEU A 11 -0.10 3.72 11.81
C LEU A 11 0.15 2.97 13.11
N SER A 12 0.48 1.70 13.00
CA SER A 12 1.03 0.98 14.14
C SER A 12 2.35 1.63 14.58
N PRO A 13 2.78 1.46 15.82
CA PRO A 13 4.08 1.97 16.28
C PRO A 13 5.23 1.51 15.37
N ARG A 14 5.16 0.30 14.82
CA ARG A 14 6.16 -0.24 13.90
C ARG A 14 6.10 0.45 12.55
N GLN A 15 4.92 0.59 11.95
CA GLN A 15 4.73 1.33 10.69
C GLN A 15 5.29 2.74 10.83
N PHE A 16 5.03 3.40 11.94
CA PHE A 16 5.56 4.73 12.21
C PHE A 16 7.09 4.73 12.35
N SER A 17 7.67 3.75 13.05
CA SER A 17 9.12 3.64 13.17
C SER A 17 9.81 3.41 11.83
N LEU A 18 9.28 2.49 11.01
CA LEU A 18 9.82 2.23 9.67
C LEU A 18 9.67 3.44 8.76
N PHE A 19 8.54 4.14 8.84
CA PHE A 19 8.35 5.38 8.12
C PHE A 19 9.39 6.45 8.53
N LYS A 20 9.68 6.60 9.82
CA LYS A 20 10.77 7.48 10.28
C LYS A 20 12.14 7.05 9.73
N ASN A 21 12.42 5.74 9.70
CA ASN A 21 13.65 5.24 9.10
C ASN A 21 13.76 5.60 7.60
N TYR A 22 12.66 5.48 6.86
CA TYR A 22 12.58 5.89 5.45
C TYR A 22 12.85 7.39 5.27
N ILE A 23 12.13 8.24 6.02
CA ILE A 23 12.27 9.70 5.91
C ILE A 23 13.67 10.18 6.33
N ASN A 24 14.21 9.62 7.40
CA ASN A 24 15.55 9.94 7.87
C ASN A 24 16.65 9.27 7.03
N LYS A 25 16.26 8.46 6.01
CA LYS A 25 17.19 7.75 5.13
C LYS A 25 18.18 6.86 5.90
N ASN A 26 17.71 6.23 6.98
CA ASN A 26 18.52 5.33 7.79
C ASN A 26 18.84 4.05 7.00
N ASN A 27 20.11 3.71 6.86
CA ASN A 27 20.53 2.54 6.10
C ASN A 27 20.35 1.24 6.89
N PHE A 28 20.56 1.28 8.20
CA PHE A 28 20.28 0.19 9.14
C PHE A 28 18.93 0.45 9.81
N VAL A 29 18.08 -0.59 9.88
CA VAL A 29 16.72 -0.49 10.43
C VAL A 29 16.56 -1.47 11.58
N GLN A 30 16.32 -0.93 12.78
CA GLN A 30 16.18 -1.72 14.02
C GLN A 30 14.90 -2.58 14.04
N ASP A 31 13.83 -2.11 13.41
CA ASP A 31 12.56 -2.82 13.35
C ASP A 31 12.57 -3.88 12.25
N PHE A 32 11.78 -4.93 12.44
CA PHE A 32 11.46 -5.87 11.36
C PHE A 32 10.61 -5.18 10.29
N PRO A 33 10.64 -5.67 9.04
CA PRO A 33 9.77 -5.15 7.98
C PRO A 33 8.30 -5.20 8.37
N ILE A 34 7.47 -4.33 7.77
CA ILE A 34 6.02 -4.31 8.02
C ILE A 34 5.38 -5.58 7.46
N PHE A 35 5.80 -5.93 6.25
CA PHE A 35 5.26 -7.08 5.55
C PHE A 35 6.36 -7.87 4.84
N LEU A 36 6.04 -9.11 4.54
CA LEU A 36 6.82 -9.95 3.63
C LEU A 36 5.95 -10.45 2.49
N ILE A 37 6.53 -10.52 1.31
CA ILE A 37 6.01 -11.34 0.23
C ILE A 37 6.79 -12.65 0.27
N ILE A 38 6.07 -13.76 0.41
CA ILE A 38 6.65 -15.10 0.40
C ILE A 38 6.09 -15.83 -0.82
N GLU A 39 6.98 -16.29 -1.71
CA GLU A 39 6.63 -17.01 -2.93
C GLU A 39 6.43 -18.49 -2.62
N PRO A 40 5.21 -19.01 -2.56
CA PRO A 40 5.00 -20.45 -2.32
C PRO A 40 5.50 -21.30 -3.48
N THR A 41 5.41 -20.76 -4.68
CA THR A 41 5.87 -21.35 -5.94
C THR A 41 5.96 -20.28 -7.01
N ASN A 42 6.85 -20.44 -7.97
CA ASN A 42 6.86 -19.65 -9.22
C ASN A 42 6.29 -20.44 -10.41
N ASN A 43 5.71 -21.61 -10.17
CA ASN A 43 4.95 -22.34 -11.17
C ASN A 43 3.54 -21.75 -11.32
N CYS A 44 3.06 -21.61 -12.56
CA CYS A 44 1.70 -21.12 -12.86
C CYS A 44 1.16 -21.89 -14.05
N ASN A 45 -0.14 -22.15 -14.04
CA ASN A 45 -0.86 -22.77 -15.14
C ASN A 45 -1.34 -21.77 -16.20
N PHE A 46 -1.05 -20.45 -16.03
CA PHE A 46 -1.34 -19.39 -17.00
C PHE A 46 -0.06 -18.71 -17.47
N ASP A 47 -0.12 -18.15 -18.70
CA ASP A 47 0.89 -17.29 -19.29
C ASP A 47 0.27 -15.93 -19.67
N CYS A 48 -0.22 -15.21 -18.64
CA CYS A 48 -0.90 -13.91 -18.81
C CYS A 48 0.02 -12.91 -19.51
N ILE A 49 -0.55 -12.14 -20.47
CA ILE A 49 0.22 -11.19 -21.30
C ILE A 49 0.91 -10.10 -20.44
N MET A 50 0.32 -9.71 -19.31
CA MET A 50 0.87 -8.70 -18.41
C MET A 50 1.85 -9.25 -17.38
N CYS A 51 2.07 -10.56 -17.32
CA CYS A 51 2.93 -11.17 -16.31
C CYS A 51 4.35 -11.39 -16.84
N PRO A 52 5.40 -11.01 -16.11
CA PRO A 52 6.77 -11.24 -16.55
C PRO A 52 7.23 -12.69 -16.41
N ARG A 53 6.40 -13.58 -15.83
CA ARG A 53 6.75 -14.98 -15.57
C ARG A 53 7.28 -15.73 -16.80
N PRO A 54 6.70 -15.61 -18.01
CA PRO A 54 7.25 -16.27 -19.19
C PRO A 54 8.71 -15.89 -19.51
N ASN A 55 9.15 -14.69 -19.08
CA ASN A 55 10.52 -14.19 -19.26
C ASN A 55 11.42 -14.50 -18.07
N MET A 56 10.94 -15.29 -17.12
CA MET A 56 11.69 -15.64 -15.91
C MET A 56 12.75 -16.69 -16.22
N THR A 57 13.99 -16.43 -15.79
CA THR A 57 15.13 -17.34 -16.00
C THR A 57 15.47 -18.16 -14.76
N ARG A 58 14.78 -17.91 -13.62
CA ARG A 58 14.95 -18.69 -12.39
C ARG A 58 14.40 -20.11 -12.57
N PRO A 59 14.98 -21.11 -11.90
CA PRO A 59 14.38 -22.45 -11.84
C PRO A 59 12.93 -22.38 -11.33
N ILE A 60 12.08 -23.26 -11.87
CA ILE A 60 10.71 -23.46 -11.35
C ILE A 60 10.77 -24.38 -10.15
N GLY A 61 10.05 -24.02 -9.08
CA GLY A 61 10.02 -24.82 -7.86
C GLY A 61 8.92 -24.43 -6.88
N ASN A 62 8.93 -25.13 -5.75
CA ASN A 62 7.98 -24.93 -4.66
C ASN A 62 8.72 -24.77 -3.36
N MET A 63 8.29 -23.82 -2.52
CA MET A 63 8.80 -23.65 -1.17
C MET A 63 8.47 -24.89 -0.32
N SER A 64 9.45 -25.36 0.42
CA SER A 64 9.25 -26.45 1.38
C SER A 64 8.53 -25.93 2.64
N LEU A 65 7.81 -26.82 3.32
CA LEU A 65 7.16 -26.48 4.59
C LEU A 65 8.20 -26.11 5.66
N ASP A 66 9.36 -26.73 5.65
CA ASP A 66 10.42 -26.47 6.64
C ASP A 66 11.01 -25.07 6.47
N LEU A 67 11.29 -24.63 5.23
CA LEU A 67 11.72 -23.27 4.96
C LEU A 67 10.65 -22.26 5.36
N PHE A 68 9.39 -22.53 5.02
CA PHE A 68 8.29 -21.67 5.41
C PHE A 68 8.17 -21.53 6.93
N LYS A 69 8.21 -22.65 7.66
CA LYS A 69 8.17 -22.66 9.14
C LYS A 69 9.34 -21.87 9.73
N LYS A 70 10.56 -22.05 9.21
CA LYS A 70 11.73 -21.29 9.65
C LYS A 70 11.47 -19.78 9.56
N ILE A 71 10.93 -19.30 8.43
CA ILE A 71 10.61 -17.88 8.24
C ILE A 71 9.57 -17.44 9.28
N ILE A 72 8.46 -18.19 9.40
CA ILE A 72 7.34 -17.83 10.27
C ILE A 72 7.77 -17.77 11.75
N ASP A 73 8.57 -18.71 12.21
CA ASP A 73 9.05 -18.72 13.59
C ASP A 73 9.94 -17.52 13.95
N GLU A 74 10.73 -17.07 12.98
CA GLU A 74 11.58 -15.88 13.19
C GLU A 74 10.79 -14.56 13.20
N ILE A 75 9.69 -14.47 12.46
CA ILE A 75 8.94 -13.22 12.27
C ILE A 75 7.68 -13.11 13.14
N GLN A 76 7.31 -14.16 13.85
CA GLN A 76 6.14 -14.18 14.75
C GLN A 76 6.17 -12.99 15.70
N GLY A 77 5.08 -12.20 15.76
CA GLY A 77 4.98 -10.98 16.58
C GLY A 77 5.84 -9.81 16.12
N LYS A 78 6.59 -9.95 15.03
CA LYS A 78 7.53 -8.95 14.50
C LYS A 78 7.16 -8.41 13.13
N VAL A 79 6.29 -9.08 12.40
CA VAL A 79 5.76 -8.68 11.08
C VAL A 79 4.25 -8.61 11.19
N GLU A 80 3.62 -7.64 10.53
CA GLU A 80 2.18 -7.43 10.64
C GLU A 80 1.41 -8.25 9.61
N PHE A 81 1.97 -8.44 8.41
CA PHE A 81 1.29 -9.04 7.30
C PHE A 81 2.22 -9.86 6.40
N ILE A 82 1.71 -10.96 5.84
CA ILE A 82 2.39 -11.77 4.83
C ILE A 82 1.49 -11.90 3.60
N TRP A 83 2.06 -11.63 2.42
CA TRP A 83 1.49 -12.03 1.15
C TRP A 83 2.04 -13.37 0.71
N LEU A 84 1.16 -14.38 0.53
CA LEU A 84 1.49 -15.69 -0.03
C LEU A 84 1.30 -15.67 -1.55
N HIS A 85 2.13 -14.91 -2.21
CA HIS A 85 2.24 -14.86 -3.67
C HIS A 85 3.57 -14.23 -4.09
N PHE A 86 3.90 -14.30 -5.35
CA PHE A 86 4.88 -13.48 -6.08
C PHE A 86 4.65 -13.74 -7.58
N PHE A 87 5.43 -14.61 -8.22
CA PHE A 87 5.21 -15.01 -9.60
C PHE A 87 4.90 -16.51 -9.65
N GLY A 88 3.65 -16.84 -9.79
CA GLY A 88 3.15 -18.22 -9.78
C GLY A 88 1.70 -18.27 -9.33
N GLU A 89 1.10 -19.43 -9.42
CA GLU A 89 -0.21 -19.68 -8.82
C GLU A 89 -0.01 -20.40 -7.47
N PRO A 90 -0.28 -19.74 -6.34
CA PRO A 90 -0.01 -20.33 -5.02
C PRO A 90 -0.66 -21.67 -4.80
N LEU A 91 -1.88 -21.88 -5.30
CA LEU A 91 -2.64 -23.12 -5.15
C LEU A 91 -2.03 -24.31 -5.92
N MET A 92 -1.01 -24.09 -6.75
CA MET A 92 -0.20 -25.17 -7.33
C MET A 92 0.80 -25.76 -6.33
N ASN A 93 1.14 -25.06 -5.25
CA ASN A 93 1.88 -25.65 -4.15
C ASN A 93 0.91 -26.40 -3.22
N VAL A 94 0.95 -27.71 -3.24
CA VAL A 94 0.05 -28.58 -2.45
C VAL A 94 0.16 -28.35 -0.92
N LYS A 95 1.21 -27.65 -0.47
CA LYS A 95 1.45 -27.32 0.94
C LYS A 95 0.80 -26.01 1.40
N ILE A 96 0.11 -25.28 0.51
CA ILE A 96 -0.53 -24.01 0.86
C ILE A 96 -1.47 -24.10 2.08
N PRO A 97 -2.34 -25.11 2.20
CA PRO A 97 -3.19 -25.20 3.39
C PRO A 97 -2.38 -25.35 4.69
N GLU A 98 -1.25 -26.08 4.64
CA GLU A 98 -0.35 -26.25 5.78
C GLU A 98 0.39 -24.93 6.10
N PHE A 99 0.76 -24.14 5.09
CA PHE A 99 1.35 -22.81 5.28
C PHE A 99 0.39 -21.87 6.00
N ILE A 100 -0.85 -21.78 5.51
CA ILE A 100 -1.88 -20.90 6.08
C ILE A 100 -2.18 -21.29 7.52
N GLU A 101 -2.37 -22.58 7.79
CA GLU A 101 -2.65 -23.07 9.14
C GLU A 101 -1.49 -22.79 10.10
N TYR A 102 -0.24 -23.01 9.65
CA TYR A 102 0.93 -22.77 10.48
C TYR A 102 1.09 -21.28 10.84
N ALA A 103 1.06 -20.39 9.85
CA ALA A 103 1.26 -18.96 10.07
C ALA A 103 0.07 -18.31 10.81
N GLY A 104 -1.17 -18.67 10.43
CA GLY A 104 -2.37 -18.23 11.14
C GLY A 104 -2.41 -18.72 12.59
N GLY A 105 -1.90 -19.95 12.87
CA GLY A 105 -1.72 -20.48 14.22
C GLY A 105 -0.73 -19.68 15.07
N LYS A 106 0.17 -18.91 14.43
CA LYS A 106 1.12 -18.00 15.07
C LYS A 106 0.58 -16.56 15.19
N GLY A 107 -0.65 -16.30 14.75
CA GLY A 107 -1.28 -14.99 14.84
C GLY A 107 -0.78 -13.98 13.79
N ILE A 108 -0.27 -14.45 12.66
CA ILE A 108 0.18 -13.60 11.56
C ILE A 108 -0.98 -13.41 10.60
N THR A 109 -1.27 -12.17 10.21
CA THR A 109 -2.26 -11.86 9.18
C THR A 109 -1.77 -12.27 7.80
N LEU A 110 -2.60 -12.99 7.05
CA LEU A 110 -2.24 -13.61 5.79
C LEU A 110 -3.13 -13.15 4.64
N GLY A 111 -2.49 -12.71 3.56
CA GLY A 111 -3.13 -12.52 2.27
C GLY A 111 -2.60 -13.49 1.22
N MET A 112 -3.44 -13.85 0.26
CA MET A 112 -3.05 -14.64 -0.90
C MET A 112 -3.72 -14.09 -2.15
N SER A 113 -3.05 -14.21 -3.30
CA SER A 113 -3.64 -13.89 -4.60
C SER A 113 -3.69 -15.15 -5.45
N THR A 114 -4.81 -15.39 -6.12
CA THR A 114 -5.02 -16.56 -6.99
C THR A 114 -5.68 -16.18 -8.32
N ASN A 115 -5.45 -16.97 -9.35
CA ASN A 115 -6.14 -16.85 -10.63
C ASN A 115 -7.50 -17.58 -10.66
N GLY A 116 -7.91 -18.20 -9.56
CA GLY A 116 -9.21 -18.86 -9.41
C GLY A 116 -9.32 -20.28 -9.99
N SER A 117 -8.34 -20.73 -10.78
CA SER A 117 -8.45 -22.03 -11.50
C SER A 117 -8.52 -23.25 -10.56
N PHE A 118 -7.97 -23.13 -9.36
CA PHE A 118 -7.96 -24.19 -8.35
C PHE A 118 -8.94 -23.97 -7.20
N LEU A 119 -9.78 -22.93 -7.24
CA LEU A 119 -10.81 -22.67 -6.22
C LEU A 119 -12.01 -23.60 -6.37
N LYS A 120 -11.76 -24.92 -6.29
CA LYS A 120 -12.79 -25.96 -6.44
C LYS A 120 -12.55 -27.16 -5.53
N GLY A 121 -13.63 -27.89 -5.24
CA GLY A 121 -13.58 -29.13 -4.47
C GLY A 121 -12.88 -28.95 -3.13
N LYS A 122 -12.09 -29.94 -2.70
CA LYS A 122 -11.42 -29.97 -1.40
C LYS A 122 -10.46 -28.81 -1.15
N ILE A 123 -9.89 -28.20 -2.20
CA ILE A 123 -8.99 -27.04 -2.02
C ILE A 123 -9.82 -25.83 -1.62
N ALA A 124 -10.93 -25.56 -2.30
CA ALA A 124 -11.84 -24.48 -1.97
C ALA A 124 -12.37 -24.61 -0.52
N GLU A 125 -12.80 -25.80 -0.13
CA GLU A 125 -13.25 -26.08 1.24
C GLU A 125 -12.15 -25.78 2.27
N LYS A 126 -10.92 -26.25 2.04
CA LYS A 126 -9.79 -26.02 2.94
C LYS A 126 -9.43 -24.53 3.06
N ILE A 127 -9.52 -23.76 1.97
CA ILE A 127 -9.28 -22.33 2.01
C ILE A 127 -10.36 -21.61 2.82
N LEU A 128 -11.65 -21.97 2.63
CA LEU A 128 -12.75 -21.38 3.40
C LEU A 128 -12.69 -21.70 4.90
N ASP A 129 -12.17 -22.86 5.25
CA ASP A 129 -12.04 -23.33 6.65
C ASP A 129 -10.68 -22.95 7.26
N SER A 130 -9.79 -22.30 6.51
CA SER A 130 -8.45 -21.95 6.94
C SER A 130 -8.40 -20.62 7.72
N LYS A 131 -7.20 -20.29 8.21
CA LYS A 131 -6.88 -19.02 8.86
C LYS A 131 -6.37 -17.95 7.88
N LEU A 132 -6.75 -18.04 6.60
CA LEU A 132 -6.47 -17.00 5.63
C LEU A 132 -7.36 -15.79 5.89
N ASP A 133 -6.78 -14.61 6.03
CA ASP A 133 -7.52 -13.38 6.33
C ASP A 133 -8.03 -12.68 5.07
N LEU A 134 -7.24 -12.76 3.97
CA LEU A 134 -7.55 -12.06 2.72
C LEU A 134 -7.25 -12.93 1.50
N LEU A 135 -8.24 -13.10 0.63
CA LEU A 135 -8.08 -13.74 -0.67
C LEU A 135 -8.39 -12.76 -1.80
N LEU A 136 -7.39 -12.48 -2.63
CA LEU A 136 -7.54 -11.69 -3.82
C LEU A 136 -7.65 -12.63 -5.02
N ILE A 137 -8.80 -12.56 -5.72
CA ILE A 137 -9.06 -13.39 -6.92
C ILE A 137 -8.95 -12.50 -8.15
N SER A 138 -8.06 -12.85 -9.06
CA SER A 138 -7.74 -12.02 -10.22
C SER A 138 -8.47 -12.51 -11.46
N ILE A 139 -9.41 -11.69 -11.97
CA ILE A 139 -10.18 -11.92 -13.20
C ILE A 139 -10.13 -10.63 -14.00
N ASP A 140 -9.54 -10.66 -15.21
CA ASP A 140 -9.28 -9.44 -15.97
C ASP A 140 -10.26 -9.22 -17.14
N SER A 141 -11.26 -10.09 -17.33
CA SER A 141 -12.32 -9.89 -18.31
C SER A 141 -13.55 -10.76 -17.98
N LEU A 142 -14.71 -10.33 -18.46
CA LEU A 142 -15.97 -11.07 -18.39
C LEU A 142 -16.38 -11.69 -19.75
N SER A 143 -15.59 -11.50 -20.79
CA SER A 143 -15.77 -12.07 -22.14
C SER A 143 -14.69 -13.11 -22.42
N SER A 144 -15.06 -14.33 -22.82
CA SER A 144 -14.12 -15.45 -23.06
C SER A 144 -12.98 -15.05 -24.01
N GLY A 145 -13.28 -14.48 -25.16
CA GLY A 145 -12.25 -14.12 -26.14
C GLY A 145 -11.25 -13.07 -25.61
N LYS A 146 -11.67 -12.12 -24.78
CA LYS A 146 -10.76 -11.16 -24.12
C LYS A 146 -10.00 -11.81 -22.99
N PHE A 147 -10.70 -12.60 -22.15
CA PHE A 147 -10.06 -13.29 -21.04
C PHE A 147 -8.94 -14.21 -21.51
N GLU A 148 -9.20 -15.06 -22.50
CA GLU A 148 -8.24 -16.01 -23.05
C GLU A 148 -7.04 -15.31 -23.72
N LYS A 149 -7.28 -14.15 -24.33
CA LYS A 149 -6.22 -13.29 -24.86
C LYS A 149 -5.34 -12.71 -23.76
N ILE A 150 -5.95 -12.22 -22.67
CA ILE A 150 -5.25 -11.55 -21.55
C ILE A 150 -4.62 -12.60 -20.63
N ARG A 151 -5.38 -13.64 -20.25
CA ARG A 151 -4.96 -14.71 -19.33
C ARG A 151 -4.79 -16.03 -20.08
N GLN A 152 -3.77 -16.06 -20.94
CA GLN A 152 -3.46 -17.21 -21.77
C GLN A 152 -3.31 -18.48 -20.94
N GLY A 153 -3.97 -19.55 -21.38
CA GLY A 153 -4.02 -20.83 -20.66
C GLY A 153 -5.21 -20.98 -19.72
N GLY A 154 -5.98 -19.91 -19.50
CA GLY A 154 -7.21 -19.95 -18.70
C GLY A 154 -8.45 -20.18 -19.57
N ASP A 155 -9.50 -20.71 -18.96
CA ASP A 155 -10.86 -20.82 -19.50
C ASP A 155 -11.82 -20.03 -18.60
N LEU A 156 -12.44 -18.99 -19.15
CA LEU A 156 -13.27 -18.07 -18.37
C LEU A 156 -14.48 -18.77 -17.74
N SER A 157 -15.12 -19.68 -18.46
CA SER A 157 -16.32 -20.35 -17.93
C SER A 157 -15.99 -21.17 -16.69
N THR A 158 -14.92 -21.93 -16.73
CA THR A 158 -14.41 -22.69 -15.58
C THR A 158 -14.03 -21.78 -14.42
N ILE A 159 -13.37 -20.63 -14.67
CA ILE A 159 -13.00 -19.69 -13.63
C ILE A 159 -14.25 -19.10 -12.96
N LEU A 160 -15.22 -18.65 -13.74
CA LEU A 160 -16.46 -18.07 -13.20
C LEU A 160 -17.26 -19.11 -12.40
N GLU A 161 -17.38 -20.35 -12.89
CA GLU A 161 -18.01 -21.44 -12.15
C GLU A 161 -17.32 -21.69 -10.80
N ASN A 162 -15.99 -21.77 -10.79
CA ASN A 162 -15.23 -21.95 -9.56
C ASN A 162 -15.45 -20.81 -8.57
N VAL A 163 -15.37 -19.56 -9.06
CA VAL A 163 -15.51 -18.36 -8.22
C VAL A 163 -16.94 -18.23 -7.70
N ASP A 164 -17.95 -18.38 -8.55
CA ASP A 164 -19.35 -18.28 -8.15
C ASP A 164 -19.68 -19.37 -7.10
N SER A 165 -19.25 -20.61 -7.33
CA SER A 165 -19.39 -21.70 -6.35
C SER A 165 -18.67 -21.38 -5.03
N PHE A 166 -17.45 -20.86 -5.10
CA PHE A 166 -16.67 -20.48 -3.93
C PHE A 166 -17.36 -19.38 -3.10
N LEU A 167 -17.91 -18.37 -3.75
CA LEU A 167 -18.65 -17.29 -3.10
C LEU A 167 -19.96 -17.76 -2.45
N ILE A 168 -20.67 -18.69 -3.10
CA ILE A 168 -21.86 -19.33 -2.52
C ILE A 168 -21.49 -20.05 -1.22
N HIS A 169 -20.49 -20.92 -1.25
CA HIS A 169 -20.05 -21.67 -0.07
C HIS A 169 -19.47 -20.75 1.03
N HIS A 170 -18.74 -19.67 0.65
CA HIS A 170 -18.29 -18.64 1.57
C HIS A 170 -19.45 -18.06 2.38
N LYS A 171 -20.52 -17.68 1.68
CA LYS A 171 -21.74 -17.11 2.29
C LYS A 171 -22.46 -18.14 3.17
N GLU A 172 -22.63 -19.39 2.70
CA GLU A 172 -23.27 -20.47 3.44
C GLU A 172 -22.53 -20.80 4.73
N LYS A 173 -21.20 -20.89 4.67
CA LYS A 173 -20.33 -21.15 5.84
C LYS A 173 -20.19 -19.94 6.76
N LYS A 174 -20.60 -18.75 6.34
CA LYS A 174 -20.33 -17.48 7.05
C LYS A 174 -18.85 -17.33 7.38
N SER A 175 -18.00 -17.68 6.41
CA SER A 175 -16.55 -17.62 6.57
C SER A 175 -16.09 -16.18 6.87
N ALA A 176 -15.12 -16.02 7.75
CA ALA A 176 -14.51 -14.73 8.08
C ALA A 176 -13.48 -14.26 7.03
N LEU A 177 -13.19 -15.08 6.03
CA LEU A 177 -12.26 -14.76 4.95
C LEU A 177 -12.74 -13.52 4.19
N ASN A 178 -11.91 -12.48 4.14
CA ASN A 178 -12.16 -11.33 3.27
C ASN A 178 -11.81 -11.68 1.81
N ILE A 179 -12.75 -11.46 0.89
CA ILE A 179 -12.57 -11.77 -0.53
C ILE A 179 -12.62 -10.47 -1.33
N ILE A 180 -11.63 -10.26 -2.19
CA ILE A 180 -11.56 -9.13 -3.11
C ILE A 180 -11.39 -9.65 -4.53
N LEU A 181 -12.25 -9.23 -5.45
CA LEU A 181 -12.06 -9.47 -6.88
C LEU A 181 -11.15 -8.37 -7.45
N SER A 182 -10.18 -8.76 -8.26
CA SER A 182 -9.20 -7.85 -8.82
C SER A 182 -9.22 -7.90 -10.35
N VAL A 183 -9.20 -6.73 -10.96
CA VAL A 183 -9.05 -6.55 -12.41
C VAL A 183 -7.91 -5.55 -12.67
N ILE A 184 -7.06 -5.86 -13.64
CA ILE A 184 -6.10 -4.89 -14.18
C ILE A 184 -6.78 -4.17 -15.34
N ASN A 185 -6.86 -2.84 -15.27
CA ASN A 185 -7.40 -2.02 -16.35
C ASN A 185 -6.40 -1.97 -17.50
N LEU A 186 -6.74 -2.65 -18.60
CA LEU A 186 -5.99 -2.73 -19.85
C LEU A 186 -6.83 -2.14 -20.98
N TYR A 187 -6.18 -1.75 -22.07
CA TYR A 187 -6.90 -1.31 -23.29
C TYR A 187 -7.93 -2.35 -23.77
N ASP A 188 -7.58 -3.62 -23.66
CA ASP A 188 -8.42 -4.72 -24.16
C ASP A 188 -9.69 -4.97 -23.32
N ASN A 189 -9.78 -4.46 -22.07
CA ASN A 189 -10.90 -4.72 -21.16
C ASN A 189 -11.54 -3.47 -20.54
N GLU A 190 -11.12 -2.27 -20.93
CA GLU A 190 -11.60 -1.01 -20.35
C GLU A 190 -13.13 -0.90 -20.36
N ASP A 191 -13.75 -1.34 -21.46
CA ASP A 191 -15.21 -1.34 -21.67
C ASP A 191 -15.97 -2.30 -20.72
N GLU A 192 -15.28 -3.23 -20.07
CA GLU A 192 -15.88 -4.21 -19.15
C GLU A 192 -15.79 -3.80 -17.68
N ILE A 193 -15.03 -2.75 -17.33
CA ILE A 193 -14.76 -2.39 -15.93
C ILE A 193 -16.05 -2.10 -15.14
N GLU A 194 -17.01 -1.38 -15.73
CA GLU A 194 -18.28 -1.09 -15.06
C GLU A 194 -19.17 -2.35 -14.94
N GLN A 195 -19.12 -3.24 -15.92
CA GLN A 195 -19.81 -4.53 -15.84
C GLN A 195 -19.19 -5.42 -14.75
N PHE A 196 -17.86 -5.38 -14.61
CA PHE A 196 -17.13 -6.09 -13.57
C PHE A 196 -17.58 -5.62 -12.18
N LYS A 197 -17.63 -4.31 -11.93
CA LYS A 197 -18.16 -3.75 -10.68
C LYS A 197 -19.61 -4.18 -10.42
N THR A 198 -20.46 -4.09 -11.44
CA THR A 198 -21.87 -4.45 -11.33
C THR A 198 -22.04 -5.92 -10.93
N ARG A 199 -21.29 -6.82 -11.56
CA ARG A 199 -21.35 -8.26 -11.26
C ARG A 199 -20.99 -8.55 -9.81
N TRP A 200 -19.91 -7.99 -9.31
CA TRP A 200 -19.34 -8.42 -8.04
C TRP A 200 -19.79 -7.54 -6.86
N VAL A 201 -19.77 -6.22 -6.98
CA VAL A 201 -20.17 -5.31 -5.90
C VAL A 201 -21.68 -5.31 -5.72
N LEU A 202 -22.43 -5.01 -6.79
CA LEU A 202 -23.88 -4.82 -6.67
C LEU A 202 -24.65 -6.14 -6.57
N SER A 203 -24.23 -7.17 -7.30
CA SER A 203 -24.94 -8.45 -7.32
C SER A 203 -24.50 -9.42 -6.22
N ALA A 204 -23.24 -9.43 -5.85
CA ALA A 204 -22.67 -10.39 -4.90
C ALA A 204 -22.23 -9.76 -3.57
N GLY A 205 -22.13 -8.43 -3.47
CA GLY A 205 -21.68 -7.72 -2.27
C GLY A 205 -20.19 -7.98 -1.95
N ILE A 206 -19.37 -8.24 -2.99
CA ILE A 206 -17.95 -8.53 -2.89
C ILE A 206 -17.15 -7.29 -3.31
N ASP A 207 -16.12 -6.95 -2.56
CA ASP A 207 -15.24 -5.84 -2.88
C ASP A 207 -14.49 -6.07 -4.18
N VAL A 208 -14.30 -5.00 -4.95
CA VAL A 208 -13.57 -5.01 -6.22
C VAL A 208 -12.42 -4.02 -6.16
N THR A 209 -11.23 -4.46 -6.56
CA THR A 209 -10.09 -3.57 -6.78
C THR A 209 -9.73 -3.50 -8.26
N ILE A 210 -9.61 -2.27 -8.78
CA ILE A 210 -9.17 -2.01 -10.15
C ILE A 210 -7.73 -1.54 -10.07
N LYS A 211 -6.83 -2.30 -10.68
CA LYS A 211 -5.40 -2.02 -10.70
C LYS A 211 -5.01 -1.40 -12.03
N SER A 212 -4.09 -0.45 -12.00
CA SER A 212 -3.39 -0.02 -13.20
C SER A 212 -2.40 -1.10 -13.65
N PHE A 213 -2.14 -1.16 -14.94
CA PHE A 213 -1.08 -2.01 -15.46
C PHE A 213 0.28 -1.56 -14.93
N ASP A 214 1.11 -2.52 -14.58
CA ASP A 214 2.48 -2.29 -14.14
C ASP A 214 3.45 -2.97 -15.10
N ASN A 215 4.49 -2.25 -15.54
CA ASN A 215 5.52 -2.74 -16.45
C ASN A 215 6.76 -3.30 -15.74
N PHE A 216 6.65 -3.57 -14.45
CA PHE A 216 7.72 -4.16 -13.63
C PHE A 216 9.06 -3.43 -13.79
N ALA A 217 9.06 -2.12 -13.55
CA ALA A 217 10.23 -1.25 -13.69
C ALA A 217 10.78 -1.18 -15.13
N ASN A 218 9.88 -1.15 -16.11
CA ASN A 218 10.19 -1.17 -17.55
C ASN A 218 10.96 -2.42 -18.02
N GLN A 219 10.78 -3.55 -17.34
CA GLN A 219 11.32 -4.85 -17.78
C GLN A 219 10.41 -5.56 -18.77
N GLU A 220 9.10 -5.23 -18.76
CA GLU A 220 8.11 -5.74 -19.70
C GLU A 220 7.80 -4.68 -20.76
N THR A 221 8.10 -5.02 -22.00
CA THR A 221 7.86 -4.19 -23.17
C THR A 221 6.91 -4.92 -24.13
N GLY A 222 5.96 -4.20 -24.73
CA GLY A 222 5.09 -4.76 -25.77
C GLY A 222 3.61 -4.77 -25.41
N ILE A 223 3.23 -4.49 -24.18
CA ILE A 223 1.84 -4.20 -23.81
C ILE A 223 1.61 -2.70 -23.93
N ASN A 224 0.53 -2.31 -24.62
CA ASN A 224 0.14 -0.90 -24.70
C ASN A 224 -0.80 -0.58 -23.53
N PRO A 225 -0.31 0.04 -22.45
CA PRO A 225 -1.15 0.35 -21.30
C PRO A 225 -1.96 1.60 -21.58
N LEU A 226 -3.24 1.61 -21.17
CA LEU A 226 -4.12 2.80 -21.21
C LEU A 226 -3.60 3.97 -20.40
N SER A 227 -2.82 3.68 -19.37
CA SER A 227 -2.27 4.70 -18.48
C SER A 227 -0.91 4.27 -17.94
N VAL A 228 0.12 4.43 -18.73
CA VAL A 228 1.39 4.78 -18.11
C VAL A 228 1.36 6.30 -18.05
N SER A 229 1.27 6.86 -16.86
CA SER A 229 1.65 8.24 -16.67
C SER A 229 3.05 8.35 -17.26
N SER A 230 3.18 9.01 -18.39
CA SER A 230 4.45 9.25 -19.08
C SER A 230 5.32 10.26 -18.31
N GLU A 231 4.88 10.68 -17.14
CA GLU A 231 5.69 11.44 -16.23
C GLU A 231 6.83 10.56 -15.74
N LEU A 232 7.97 10.78 -16.37
CA LEU A 232 9.26 10.29 -15.90
C LEU A 232 9.33 10.61 -14.40
N SER A 233 9.40 9.58 -13.59
CA SER A 233 9.58 9.71 -12.15
C SER A 233 10.69 10.73 -11.88
N ASN A 234 10.41 11.70 -11.01
CA ASN A 234 11.44 12.63 -10.56
C ASN A 234 12.70 11.84 -10.18
N PRO A 235 13.85 12.07 -10.82
CA PRO A 235 15.06 11.29 -10.53
C PRO A 235 15.57 11.43 -9.09
N SER A 236 15.08 12.42 -8.33
CA SER A 236 15.37 12.59 -6.91
C SER A 236 14.43 11.81 -5.98
N TYR A 237 13.42 11.12 -6.51
CA TYR A 237 12.50 10.33 -5.72
C TYR A 237 13.19 9.15 -5.01
N VAL A 238 12.95 9.03 -3.71
CA VAL A 238 13.46 7.93 -2.88
C VAL A 238 12.36 6.88 -2.74
N CYS A 239 12.54 5.72 -3.34
CA CYS A 239 11.59 4.61 -3.21
C CYS A 239 11.51 4.11 -1.77
N CYS A 240 10.29 3.92 -1.23
CA CYS A 240 10.09 3.47 0.14
C CYS A 240 10.23 1.94 0.34
N GLU A 241 10.16 1.15 -0.73
CA GLU A 241 10.18 -0.32 -0.65
C GLU A 241 11.35 -0.87 0.19
N PRO A 242 12.60 -0.36 0.08
CA PRO A 242 13.70 -0.86 0.89
C PRO A 242 13.55 -0.69 2.40
N TRP A 243 12.57 0.11 2.85
CA TRP A 243 12.27 0.34 4.28
C TRP A 243 10.97 -0.29 4.74
N ARG A 244 10.21 -0.94 3.85
CA ARG A 244 8.89 -1.52 4.18
C ARG A 244 8.92 -3.03 4.31
N GLY A 245 9.52 -3.68 3.33
CA GLY A 245 9.48 -5.13 3.22
C GLY A 245 10.46 -5.67 2.20
N PHE A 246 10.38 -6.94 1.96
CA PHE A 246 11.15 -7.64 0.94
C PHE A 246 10.42 -8.90 0.48
N VAL A 247 10.95 -9.54 -0.55
CA VAL A 247 10.41 -10.76 -1.12
C VAL A 247 11.32 -11.94 -0.80
N VAL A 248 10.75 -13.02 -0.30
CA VAL A 248 11.42 -14.31 -0.14
C VAL A 248 10.92 -15.26 -1.22
N GLY A 249 11.80 -15.70 -2.09
CA GLY A 249 11.49 -16.69 -3.12
C GLY A 249 11.33 -18.10 -2.57
N TRP A 250 10.77 -18.97 -3.39
CA TRP A 250 10.50 -20.37 -3.02
C TRP A 250 11.76 -21.15 -2.59
N ASP A 251 12.92 -20.72 -3.03
CA ASP A 251 14.25 -21.29 -2.77
C ASP A 251 15.01 -20.60 -1.62
N GLY A 252 14.36 -19.61 -0.96
CA GLY A 252 14.92 -18.86 0.15
C GLY A 252 15.73 -17.64 -0.22
N TYR A 253 16.02 -17.39 -1.50
CA TYR A 253 16.64 -16.16 -1.92
C TYR A 253 15.75 -14.95 -1.65
N VAL A 254 16.36 -13.84 -1.26
CA VAL A 254 15.67 -12.61 -0.88
C VAL A 254 16.05 -11.48 -1.81
N VAL A 255 15.01 -10.76 -2.30
CA VAL A 255 15.15 -9.56 -3.12
C VAL A 255 14.44 -8.38 -2.48
N PRO A 256 14.94 -7.13 -2.64
CA PRO A 256 14.42 -5.97 -1.93
C PRO A 256 13.10 -5.43 -2.49
N CYS A 257 12.63 -5.91 -3.65
CA CYS A 257 11.49 -5.34 -4.35
C CYS A 257 10.73 -6.41 -5.14
N CYS A 258 9.39 -6.28 -5.20
CA CYS A 258 8.51 -7.18 -5.95
C CYS A 258 8.68 -7.12 -7.48
N TYR A 259 9.43 -6.16 -8.01
CA TYR A 259 9.76 -6.12 -9.45
C TYR A 259 10.99 -6.94 -9.81
N ASP A 260 11.73 -7.45 -8.84
CA ASP A 260 12.95 -8.24 -9.10
C ASP A 260 12.65 -9.73 -9.31
N PHE A 261 11.82 -10.02 -10.33
CA PHE A 261 11.38 -11.38 -10.63
C PHE A 261 12.49 -12.34 -11.05
N ASN A 262 13.64 -11.82 -11.46
CA ASN A 262 14.81 -12.61 -11.89
C ASN A 262 16.00 -12.55 -10.93
N TYR A 263 15.81 -12.08 -9.70
CA TYR A 263 16.83 -12.04 -8.65
C TYR A 263 18.10 -11.27 -9.05
N LYS A 264 17.93 -10.12 -9.72
CA LYS A 264 19.05 -9.26 -10.13
C LYS A 264 19.73 -8.58 -8.94
N ASN A 265 19.02 -8.39 -7.83
CA ASN A 265 19.48 -7.71 -6.62
C ASN A 265 19.29 -8.58 -5.39
N VAL A 266 19.85 -9.78 -5.38
CA VAL A 266 19.76 -10.68 -4.21
C VAL A 266 20.49 -10.06 -3.02
N ILE A 267 19.76 -9.85 -1.92
CA ILE A 267 20.28 -9.28 -0.66
C ILE A 267 20.69 -10.34 0.36
N GLY A 268 20.27 -11.58 0.20
CA GLY A 268 20.62 -12.72 1.05
C GLY A 268 19.83 -13.99 0.72
N ASN A 269 19.97 -15.00 1.57
CA ASN A 269 19.20 -16.24 1.50
C ASN A 269 18.81 -16.66 2.93
N ILE A 270 17.52 -16.95 3.15
CA ILE A 270 17.01 -17.35 4.46
C ILE A 270 17.50 -18.75 4.87
N ASN A 271 17.94 -19.59 3.94
CA ASN A 271 18.56 -20.86 4.30
C ASN A 271 19.87 -20.63 5.08
N ASP A 272 20.62 -19.58 4.75
CA ASP A 272 21.97 -19.30 5.26
C ASP A 272 21.98 -18.34 6.46
N SER A 273 21.02 -17.39 6.52
CA SER A 273 20.99 -16.32 7.53
C SER A 273 19.57 -16.06 8.04
N PRO A 274 19.42 -15.62 9.30
CA PRO A 274 18.14 -15.20 9.87
C PRO A 274 17.51 -14.03 9.10
N VAL A 275 16.19 -13.94 9.15
CA VAL A 275 15.39 -12.89 8.48
C VAL A 275 15.89 -11.48 8.80
N PHE A 276 16.19 -11.20 10.07
CA PHE A 276 16.65 -9.88 10.50
C PHE A 276 18.05 -9.54 9.97
N GLU A 277 18.94 -10.52 9.89
CA GLU A 277 20.27 -10.33 9.32
C GLU A 277 20.21 -10.07 7.80
N VAL A 278 19.34 -10.77 7.09
CA VAL A 278 19.10 -10.51 5.66
C VAL A 278 18.49 -9.12 5.46
N TRP A 279 17.53 -8.72 6.30
CA TRP A 279 16.92 -7.38 6.30
C TRP A 279 17.93 -6.24 6.49
N ASN A 280 19.01 -6.49 7.21
CA ASN A 280 20.10 -5.55 7.46
C ASN A 280 21.44 -6.03 6.89
N SER A 281 21.43 -6.93 5.91
CA SER A 281 22.66 -7.38 5.26
C SER A 281 23.42 -6.19 4.63
N GLU A 282 24.73 -6.35 4.45
CA GLU A 282 25.55 -5.33 3.78
C GLU A 282 24.98 -4.92 2.42
N LYS A 283 24.42 -5.88 1.68
CA LYS A 283 23.77 -5.62 0.39
C LYS A 283 22.50 -4.78 0.54
N MET A 284 21.65 -5.06 1.54
CA MET A 284 20.44 -4.28 1.77
C MET A 284 20.78 -2.87 2.30
N VAL A 285 21.75 -2.75 3.19
CA VAL A 285 22.27 -1.47 3.67
C VAL A 285 22.84 -0.66 2.51
N PHE A 286 23.60 -1.28 1.62
CA PHE A 286 24.12 -0.63 0.40
C PHE A 286 22.98 -0.19 -0.53
N PHE A 287 21.97 -1.04 -0.73
CA PHE A 287 20.79 -0.74 -1.55
C PHE A 287 20.03 0.48 -1.00
N ARG A 288 19.76 0.52 0.30
CA ARG A 288 19.16 1.69 0.97
C ARG A 288 20.03 2.94 0.81
N ASN A 289 21.34 2.80 0.95
CA ASN A 289 22.27 3.93 0.82
C ASN A 289 22.24 4.56 -0.58
N LEU A 290 22.16 3.75 -1.65
CA LEU A 290 22.01 4.27 -3.01
C LEU A 290 20.69 5.04 -3.19
N HIS A 291 19.58 4.51 -2.66
CA HIS A 291 18.29 5.19 -2.67
C HIS A 291 18.35 6.49 -1.86
N ALA A 292 18.90 6.45 -0.65
CA ALA A 292 19.02 7.60 0.26
C ALA A 292 19.81 8.75 -0.36
N LYS A 293 20.82 8.43 -1.19
CA LYS A 293 21.66 9.42 -1.91
C LYS A 293 21.10 9.87 -3.27
N GLY A 294 19.90 9.41 -3.65
CA GLY A 294 19.35 9.70 -4.97
C GLY A 294 20.06 9.01 -6.13
N LEU A 295 20.86 7.97 -5.83
CA LEU A 295 21.66 7.21 -6.81
C LEU A 295 20.94 5.96 -7.32
N ARG A 296 19.60 5.92 -7.26
CA ARG A 296 18.81 4.76 -7.73
C ARG A 296 19.06 4.42 -9.20
N LYS A 297 19.47 5.39 -10.02
CA LYS A 297 19.86 5.19 -11.42
C LYS A 297 21.04 4.23 -11.60
N ASP A 298 21.86 4.06 -10.57
CA ASP A 298 23.01 3.15 -10.57
C ASP A 298 22.60 1.71 -10.27
N ILE A 299 21.36 1.50 -9.84
CA ILE A 299 20.73 0.18 -9.67
C ILE A 299 20.00 -0.17 -10.96
N LYS A 300 20.46 -1.23 -11.66
CA LYS A 300 19.93 -1.62 -12.97
C LYS A 300 18.40 -1.77 -12.99
N LEU A 301 17.81 -2.35 -11.95
CA LEU A 301 16.37 -2.51 -11.81
C LEU A 301 15.66 -1.17 -11.62
N CYS A 302 16.22 -0.26 -10.81
CA CYS A 302 15.57 0.99 -10.40
C CYS A 302 15.77 2.13 -11.38
N LYS A 303 16.74 2.02 -12.30
CA LYS A 303 17.12 3.07 -13.26
C LYS A 303 15.94 3.58 -14.08
N SER A 304 15.13 2.67 -14.57
CA SER A 304 13.96 2.96 -15.42
C SER A 304 12.61 2.72 -14.72
N CYS A 305 12.64 2.45 -13.42
CA CYS A 305 11.43 2.24 -12.65
C CYS A 305 10.65 3.55 -12.53
N ASN A 306 9.39 3.53 -12.97
CA ASN A 306 8.45 4.64 -12.88
C ASN A 306 7.35 4.39 -11.84
N SER A 307 7.46 3.34 -11.06
CA SER A 307 6.49 3.07 -10.01
C SER A 307 6.63 4.06 -8.87
N HIS A 308 5.53 4.70 -8.55
CA HIS A 308 5.40 5.62 -7.43
C HIS A 308 4.71 4.86 -6.29
N HIS A 309 5.50 4.20 -5.44
CA HIS A 309 4.98 3.54 -4.23
C HIS A 309 4.73 4.53 -3.07
N GLU A 310 4.43 5.80 -3.39
CA GLU A 310 4.15 6.83 -2.40
C GLU A 310 2.90 6.53 -1.57
N ASP A 311 1.90 5.89 -2.17
CA ASP A 311 0.58 5.65 -1.57
C ASP A 311 0.52 4.45 -0.61
N TYR A 312 1.61 3.71 -0.44
CA TYR A 312 1.60 2.42 0.26
C TYR A 312 1.78 2.46 1.77
N TYR A 313 2.03 3.60 2.38
CA TYR A 313 1.80 3.71 3.81
C TYR A 313 0.31 3.95 4.04
N HIS A 314 -0.49 2.89 4.10
CA HIS A 314 -1.93 2.97 4.36
C HIS A 314 -2.23 3.96 5.50
N GLY A 315 -2.91 5.04 5.18
CA GLY A 315 -3.26 6.11 6.11
C GLY A 315 -2.28 7.28 6.18
N ILE A 316 -1.18 7.30 5.43
CA ILE A 316 -0.37 8.49 5.19
C ILE A 316 -0.48 8.84 3.71
N SER A 317 -1.43 9.69 3.36
CA SER A 317 -1.40 10.38 2.08
C SER A 317 -0.32 11.44 2.10
N LEU A 318 0.55 11.42 1.10
CA LEU A 318 1.47 12.52 0.85
C LEU A 318 0.66 13.75 0.45
N LEU A 319 0.79 14.83 1.22
CA LEU A 319 0.34 16.15 0.77
C LEU A 319 1.21 16.74 -0.36
N SER A 320 2.19 15.98 -0.88
CA SER A 320 2.97 16.39 -2.05
C SER A 320 2.11 16.55 -3.30
N SER A 321 1.02 15.78 -3.42
CA SER A 321 -0.01 16.02 -4.44
C SER A 321 -0.88 17.25 -4.16
N PHE A 322 -0.76 17.88 -2.99
CA PHE A 322 -1.53 19.02 -2.56
C PHE A 322 -0.88 20.37 -2.94
N ASN A 323 0.29 20.36 -3.55
CA ASN A 323 0.99 21.60 -3.87
C ASN A 323 0.96 21.92 -5.38
N PRO A 324 0.06 22.80 -5.84
CA PRO A 324 0.01 23.22 -7.24
C PRO A 324 1.23 24.02 -7.70
N SER A 325 2.14 24.40 -6.80
CA SER A 325 3.34 25.19 -7.12
C SER A 325 4.62 24.38 -7.36
N GLY A 326 4.56 23.05 -7.33
CA GLY A 326 5.68 22.18 -7.69
C GLY A 326 6.88 22.17 -6.72
N GLN A 327 6.78 22.78 -5.55
CA GLN A 327 7.79 22.68 -4.50
C GLN A 327 7.43 21.56 -3.53
N GLU A 328 8.26 20.54 -3.45
CA GLU A 328 8.06 19.34 -2.64
C GLU A 328 8.21 19.63 -1.14
N THR A 329 7.09 19.90 -0.47
CA THR A 329 7.03 19.80 1.00
C THR A 329 6.55 18.39 1.33
N LEU A 330 7.39 17.58 1.95
CA LEU A 330 7.00 16.25 2.42
C LEU A 330 6.21 16.41 3.72
N THR A 331 4.91 16.56 3.59
CA THR A 331 3.99 16.61 4.72
C THR A 331 3.09 15.39 4.69
N TYR A 332 2.97 14.76 5.85
CA TYR A 332 2.19 13.55 6.01
C TYR A 332 1.16 13.79 7.11
N PHE A 333 -0.03 13.25 6.96
CA PHE A 333 -1.04 13.31 8.00
C PHE A 333 -1.29 11.95 8.62
N ASN A 334 -1.45 11.96 9.93
CA ASN A 334 -1.60 10.75 10.72
C ASN A 334 -2.99 10.62 11.36
N LYS A 335 -3.63 11.73 11.70
CA LYS A 335 -4.91 11.69 12.44
C LYS A 335 -5.71 12.97 12.19
N GLY A 336 -7.02 12.84 12.18
CA GLY A 336 -7.92 13.98 12.27
C GLY A 336 -8.09 14.78 10.97
N LEU A 337 -7.80 14.18 9.81
CA LEU A 337 -8.00 14.78 8.49
C LEU A 337 -9.02 13.98 7.70
N TYR A 338 -9.78 14.65 6.86
CA TYR A 338 -10.67 14.02 5.89
C TYR A 338 -9.95 13.85 4.56
N ALA A 339 -10.52 13.06 3.65
CA ALA A 339 -9.98 12.93 2.30
C ALA A 339 -9.90 14.29 1.60
N PRO A 340 -8.86 14.55 0.79
CA PRO A 340 -8.75 15.80 0.04
C PRO A 340 -9.96 16.02 -0.88
N GLU A 341 -10.46 17.25 -0.92
CA GLU A 341 -11.52 17.67 -1.82
C GLU A 341 -10.92 18.50 -2.96
N ILE A 342 -11.22 18.11 -4.19
CA ILE A 342 -10.78 18.83 -5.39
C ILE A 342 -11.84 19.87 -5.73
N THR A 343 -11.43 21.14 -5.75
CA THR A 343 -12.24 22.26 -6.23
C THR A 343 -11.78 22.65 -7.64
N ALA A 344 -12.51 23.53 -8.31
CA ALA A 344 -12.16 23.99 -9.67
C ALA A 344 -10.73 24.57 -9.77
N ASP A 345 -10.26 25.21 -8.70
CA ASP A 345 -9.00 25.97 -8.71
C ASP A 345 -7.96 25.47 -7.69
N SER A 346 -8.33 24.52 -6.82
CA SER A 346 -7.46 24.07 -5.75
C SER A 346 -7.87 22.71 -5.18
N GLN A 347 -6.99 22.12 -4.42
CA GLN A 347 -7.26 20.97 -3.57
C GLN A 347 -7.28 21.45 -2.12
N ILE A 348 -8.33 21.14 -1.37
CA ILE A 348 -8.48 21.51 0.04
C ILE A 348 -8.56 20.29 0.94
N LEU A 349 -8.15 20.46 2.18
CA LEU A 349 -8.13 19.39 3.17
C LEU A 349 -8.83 19.83 4.46
N TRP A 350 -10.01 19.26 4.73
CA TRP A 350 -10.70 19.51 5.97
C TRP A 350 -10.07 18.78 7.15
N THR A 351 -9.99 19.47 8.28
CA THR A 351 -9.51 18.87 9.54
C THR A 351 -10.68 18.55 10.48
N LYS A 352 -10.43 17.66 11.44
CA LYS A 352 -11.21 17.54 12.67
C LYS A 352 -10.73 18.58 13.68
N LYS A 353 -11.37 18.61 14.86
CA LYS A 353 -10.94 19.49 15.97
C LYS A 353 -9.51 19.23 16.41
N GLU A 354 -9.10 17.97 16.40
CA GLU A 354 -7.72 17.55 16.66
C GLU A 354 -7.16 16.83 15.46
N PHE A 355 -5.98 17.23 15.01
CA PHE A 355 -5.30 16.60 13.88
C PHE A 355 -3.78 16.62 14.05
N ILE A 356 -3.11 15.74 13.31
CA ILE A 356 -1.66 15.58 13.36
C ILE A 356 -1.10 15.70 11.96
N LEU A 357 -0.09 16.53 11.79
CA LEU A 357 0.76 16.59 10.61
C LEU A 357 2.14 16.08 10.95
N LEU A 358 2.68 15.23 10.07
CA LEU A 358 4.07 14.83 10.09
C LEU A 358 4.77 15.61 8.99
N ILE A 359 5.67 16.50 9.35
CA ILE A 359 6.33 17.41 8.41
C ILE A 359 7.83 17.10 8.42
N GLN A 360 8.39 16.83 7.24
CA GLN A 360 9.84 16.78 7.09
C GLN A 360 10.37 18.18 6.84
N ASP A 361 11.00 18.76 7.86
CA ASP A 361 11.68 20.03 7.72
C ASP A 361 12.95 19.89 6.87
N ARG A 362 13.01 20.64 5.79
CA ARG A 362 14.17 20.74 4.88
C ARG A 362 15.03 21.96 5.18
N PHE A 363 15.21 22.32 6.46
CA PHE A 363 16.02 23.44 6.92
C PHE A 363 15.39 24.83 6.79
N GLN A 364 14.08 24.89 6.60
CA GLN A 364 13.33 26.16 6.53
C GLN A 364 12.10 26.10 7.44
N ASP A 365 11.57 27.25 7.79
CA ASP A 365 10.32 27.33 8.53
C ASP A 365 9.17 26.85 7.64
N VAL A 366 8.26 26.05 8.20
CA VAL A 366 7.10 25.54 7.49
C VAL A 366 5.99 26.58 7.53
N ARG A 367 5.49 26.99 6.39
CA ARG A 367 4.35 27.88 6.22
C ARG A 367 3.10 27.08 5.90
N ILE A 368 2.05 27.23 6.70
CA ILE A 368 0.76 26.61 6.49
C ILE A 368 -0.31 27.68 6.36
N ILE A 369 -1.11 27.59 5.30
CA ILE A 369 -2.27 28.47 5.11
C ILE A 369 -3.51 27.71 5.59
N PHE A 370 -4.13 28.25 6.64
CA PHE A 370 -5.38 27.75 7.18
C PHE A 370 -6.55 28.66 6.80
N ARG A 371 -7.72 28.07 6.68
CA ARG A 371 -8.98 28.77 6.46
C ARG A 371 -10.04 28.31 7.45
N ASN A 372 -10.72 29.25 8.10
CA ASN A 372 -11.88 29.00 8.92
C ASN A 372 -13.15 29.28 8.12
N GLU A 373 -13.98 28.27 7.94
CA GLU A 373 -15.28 28.35 7.27
C GLU A 373 -16.44 28.15 8.25
N ASN A 374 -16.17 28.21 9.58
CA ASN A 374 -17.23 28.13 10.60
C ASN A 374 -18.24 29.25 10.39
N PRO A 375 -19.55 28.96 10.25
CA PRO A 375 -20.56 29.96 9.93
C PRO A 375 -20.86 30.94 11.09
N ILE A 376 -20.50 30.59 12.31
CA ILE A 376 -20.77 31.36 13.53
C ILE A 376 -19.49 32.03 14.03
N GLU A 377 -18.45 31.23 14.20
CA GLU A 377 -17.18 31.71 14.76
C GLU A 377 -16.32 32.34 13.67
N LYS A 378 -16.20 33.66 13.70
CA LYS A 378 -15.36 34.42 12.74
C LYS A 378 -13.88 34.06 12.85
N SER A 379 -13.46 33.59 14.03
CA SER A 379 -12.12 33.06 14.27
C SER A 379 -12.15 31.91 15.25
N VAL A 380 -11.20 30.99 15.13
CA VAL A 380 -10.99 29.89 16.07
C VAL A 380 -9.55 29.89 16.55
N MET A 381 -9.36 29.56 17.83
CA MET A 381 -8.01 29.43 18.38
C MET A 381 -7.46 28.05 18.06
N MET A 382 -6.25 27.98 17.55
CA MET A 382 -5.53 26.75 17.24
C MET A 382 -4.24 26.66 18.07
N LYS A 383 -4.16 25.64 18.92
CA LYS A 383 -2.93 25.29 19.65
C LYS A 383 -2.10 24.35 18.80
N VAL A 384 -0.80 24.54 18.81
CA VAL A 384 0.16 23.69 18.09
C VAL A 384 1.24 23.24 19.05
N ASN A 385 1.40 21.92 19.13
CA ASN A 385 2.49 21.29 19.87
C ASN A 385 3.45 20.58 18.89
N LEU A 386 4.73 20.62 19.21
CA LEU A 386 5.76 19.79 18.57
C LEU A 386 6.18 18.74 19.57
N LEU A 387 5.90 17.48 19.27
CA LEU A 387 5.96 16.41 20.26
C LEU A 387 5.02 16.75 21.43
N ASP A 388 5.51 16.89 22.63
CA ASP A 388 4.73 17.25 23.83
C ASP A 388 4.86 18.74 24.21
N ASP A 389 5.70 19.50 23.50
CA ASP A 389 5.98 20.91 23.81
C ASP A 389 5.05 21.85 23.02
N LYS A 390 4.39 22.77 23.71
CA LYS A 390 3.61 23.84 23.06
C LYS A 390 4.54 24.79 22.32
N ILE A 391 4.38 24.89 21.00
CA ILE A 391 5.19 25.77 20.17
C ILE A 391 4.44 27.06 19.77
N GLY A 392 3.12 27.05 19.84
CA GLY A 392 2.35 28.23 19.49
C GLY A 392 0.86 28.10 19.75
N GLU A 393 0.21 29.28 19.70
CA GLU A 393 -1.22 29.42 19.72
C GLU A 393 -1.60 30.50 18.69
N PHE A 394 -2.49 30.17 17.75
CA PHE A 394 -2.79 31.00 16.60
C PHE A 394 -4.29 31.22 16.50
N GLU A 395 -4.68 32.45 16.17
CA GLU A 395 -6.05 32.79 15.81
C GLU A 395 -6.26 32.55 14.32
N ILE A 396 -7.08 31.56 13.96
CA ILE A 396 -7.38 31.23 12.58
C ILE A 396 -8.65 31.94 12.14
N GLN A 397 -8.51 32.89 11.25
CA GLN A 397 -9.58 33.64 10.59
C GLN A 397 -9.89 33.05 9.22
N LYS A 398 -10.62 33.79 8.38
CA LYS A 398 -10.99 33.33 7.02
C LYS A 398 -9.79 32.88 6.19
N TRP A 399 -8.63 33.54 6.40
CA TRP A 399 -7.33 33.17 5.82
C TRP A 399 -6.25 33.54 6.84
N THR A 400 -5.46 32.55 7.23
CA THR A 400 -4.40 32.77 8.22
C THR A 400 -3.17 31.98 7.83
N GLU A 401 -2.05 32.67 7.76
CA GLU A 401 -0.74 32.04 7.56
C GLU A 401 -0.10 31.77 8.91
N VAL A 402 0.27 30.51 9.11
CA VAL A 402 0.99 30.05 10.30
C VAL A 402 2.38 29.62 9.92
N TYR A 403 3.38 30.16 10.59
CA TYR A 403 4.77 29.81 10.42
C TYR A 403 5.24 28.94 11.59
N LEU A 404 5.61 27.71 11.31
CA LEU A 404 6.13 26.77 12.29
C LEU A 404 7.64 26.76 12.21
N ARG A 405 8.31 27.26 13.22
CA ARG A 405 9.77 27.21 13.33
C ARG A 405 10.22 25.90 13.91
N THR A 406 11.12 25.23 13.19
CA THR A 406 11.75 24.01 13.68
C THR A 406 12.99 24.36 14.50
N PRO A 407 13.11 23.87 15.74
CA PRO A 407 14.33 24.04 16.53
C PRO A 407 15.56 23.49 15.81
N GLU A 408 16.69 24.20 15.85
CA GLU A 408 17.92 23.83 15.13
C GLU A 408 18.36 22.36 15.30
N PRO A 409 18.30 21.75 16.52
CA PRO A 409 18.70 20.35 16.69
C PRO A 409 17.79 19.36 15.96
N MET A 410 16.61 19.79 15.50
CA MET A 410 15.58 18.96 14.85
C MET A 410 15.51 19.16 13.35
N LYS A 411 16.21 20.12 12.78
CA LYS A 411 16.19 20.39 11.32
C LYS A 411 16.58 19.15 10.51
N GLY A 412 15.89 18.96 9.41
CA GLY A 412 16.05 17.81 8.53
C GLY A 412 15.45 16.50 9.06
N ARG A 413 14.73 16.52 10.19
CA ARG A 413 14.04 15.36 10.74
C ARG A 413 12.55 15.40 10.42
N LEU A 414 11.90 14.25 10.47
CA LEU A 414 10.45 14.17 10.46
C LEU A 414 9.92 14.59 11.83
N LEU A 415 9.11 15.64 11.83
CA LEU A 415 8.54 16.22 13.04
C LEU A 415 7.05 15.98 13.11
N ARG A 416 6.57 15.65 14.30
CA ARG A 416 5.15 15.45 14.59
C ARG A 416 4.58 16.69 15.21
N TYR A 417 3.78 17.43 14.46
CA TYR A 417 3.01 18.56 14.93
C TYR A 417 1.59 18.12 15.27
N GLU A 418 1.14 18.45 16.48
CA GLU A 418 -0.20 18.19 16.96
C GLU A 418 -0.97 19.51 17.01
N PHE A 419 -2.17 19.53 16.43
CA PHE A 419 -3.02 20.69 16.33
C PHE A 419 -4.33 20.44 17.07
N THR A 420 -4.77 21.41 17.87
CA THR A 420 -6.08 21.39 18.51
C THR A 420 -6.79 22.72 18.23
N VAL A 421 -7.93 22.66 17.56
CA VAL A 421 -8.79 23.80 17.27
C VAL A 421 -9.82 23.97 18.37
N SER A 422 -10.10 25.20 18.81
CA SER A 422 -11.04 25.46 19.91
C SER A 422 -12.46 25.00 19.62
N HIS A 423 -12.92 25.11 18.37
CA HIS A 423 -14.28 24.77 17.95
C HIS A 423 -14.28 23.97 16.65
N ASP A 424 -15.23 23.06 16.56
CA ASP A 424 -15.61 22.34 15.35
C ASP A 424 -17.09 22.60 15.05
N TRP A 425 -17.53 22.26 13.85
CA TRP A 425 -18.91 22.47 13.42
C TRP A 425 -19.37 21.41 12.42
N VAL A 426 -20.70 21.28 12.25
CA VAL A 426 -21.30 20.33 11.32
C VAL A 426 -22.16 21.09 10.31
N PRO A 427 -21.82 21.09 9.01
CA PRO A 427 -22.53 21.87 7.98
C PRO A 427 -24.04 21.64 7.94
N LYS A 428 -24.49 20.41 8.15
CA LYS A 428 -25.93 20.05 8.20
C LYS A 428 -26.68 20.76 9.32
N GLU A 429 -26.08 20.95 10.50
CA GLU A 429 -26.70 21.61 11.64
C GLU A 429 -27.00 23.10 11.37
N TYR A 430 -26.31 23.69 10.40
CA TYR A 430 -26.48 25.09 9.97
C TYR A 430 -27.22 25.24 8.64
N GLY A 431 -27.73 24.13 8.07
CA GLY A 431 -28.47 24.16 6.81
C GLY A 431 -27.66 24.51 5.57
N ILE A 432 -26.34 24.40 5.64
CA ILE A 432 -25.41 24.76 4.55
C ILE A 432 -25.37 23.66 3.49
N THR A 433 -25.24 22.43 3.93
CA THR A 433 -25.19 21.23 3.06
C THR A 433 -25.76 20.03 3.79
N SER A 434 -25.84 18.88 3.13
CA SER A 434 -26.17 17.57 3.77
C SER A 434 -24.98 16.96 4.51
N ASP A 435 -23.83 17.60 4.54
CA ASP A 435 -22.61 17.09 5.16
C ASP A 435 -22.76 16.98 6.68
N THR A 436 -22.52 15.80 7.22
CA THR A 436 -22.62 15.47 8.64
C THR A 436 -21.26 15.35 9.33
N ARG A 437 -20.16 15.61 8.61
CA ARG A 437 -18.80 15.58 9.20
C ARG A 437 -18.63 16.71 10.21
N ARG A 438 -17.90 16.44 11.29
CA ARG A 438 -17.43 17.47 12.22
C ARG A 438 -16.17 18.10 11.69
N LEU A 439 -16.29 19.34 11.24
CA LEU A 439 -15.23 20.08 10.55
C LEU A 439 -14.52 21.05 11.49
N GLY A 440 -13.19 21.04 11.49
CA GLY A 440 -12.35 22.04 12.16
C GLY A 440 -12.03 23.19 11.21
N VAL A 441 -10.80 23.26 10.76
CA VAL A 441 -10.32 24.25 9.78
C VAL A 441 -9.97 23.56 8.47
N ILE A 442 -9.79 24.35 7.42
CA ILE A 442 -9.28 23.89 6.13
C ILE A 442 -7.77 24.14 6.07
N ILE A 443 -7.02 23.18 5.58
CA ILE A 443 -5.65 23.38 5.13
C ILE A 443 -5.69 23.65 3.62
N GLU A 444 -5.26 24.81 3.21
CA GLU A 444 -5.22 25.24 1.81
C GLU A 444 -3.87 24.98 1.16
N ARG A 445 -2.79 25.20 1.91
CA ARG A 445 -1.44 25.05 1.39
C ARG A 445 -0.44 24.82 2.52
N ILE A 446 0.56 24.02 2.23
CA ILE A 446 1.74 23.83 3.08
C ILE A 446 2.97 24.05 2.20
N THR A 447 3.85 24.94 2.61
CA THR A 447 5.11 25.25 1.90
C THR A 447 6.26 25.39 2.89
N ASN A 448 7.47 25.15 2.43
CA ASN A 448 8.69 25.49 3.15
C ASN A 448 9.13 26.90 2.83
#